data_8ae4b31c9b34699d3540f7571d5a5ef7
#
_entry.id   8ae4b31c9b34699d3540f7571d5a5ef7
#
_cell.length_a   1.000
_cell.length_b   1.000
_cell.length_c   1.000
_cell.angle_alpha   90.00
_cell.angle_beta   90.00
_cell.angle_gamma   90.00
#
_symmetry.space_group_name_H-M   'P 1'
#
loop_
_entity.id
_entity.type
_entity.pdbx_description
1 polymer ?
#
loop_
_entity_poly.entity_id
_entity_poly.type
_entity_poly.pdbx_seq_one_letter_code
_entity_poly.pdbx_strand_id
1 'polypeptide(L)'
;MQARILLVEDEVNMARTLAKNLERAGHAVEHAPHGEAALARLGEASFDVVLTDLKMPVMDGMALLRAMHERRFAPAVVVLTGYGTIESAVEAMKLGAADYLIKDARPQEILFTIERVLKLDALKRENARLRGEIGRLHGFGELIGESAPMKETYRVINTVAGNKSTVLVSGESGTGKELVARTIHERGALAAHPFVAINCAGLSETLLDSQLFGHRRGAFTGAVHDHDGVFRAAEGGTLFLDEVAEIPLSLQAKFLRAVEQREVTPLGASLPVPVDVRLIAATNRDLEGEVRAGRFRQDLYYRLNVVHLALPPLRARPEDIPLLVEHFLRRFSREYQVAAKRLAAEVMERLRTYAWPGNVRELQNTIERAFALAAAETITLDDLPAAVRGLPSPDAPALDLSDVPTLAEAERRLFAAALRKSGGNKNEAARLLGIDRQRLYRKIEKYGLT
;
A
#
# COMPACT_ATOMS: atom_id res chain seq x y z
N MET A 1 18.15 -24.37 -17.77
CA MET A 1 16.69 -24.53 -17.53
C MET A 1 16.08 -25.28 -18.71
N GLN A 2 15.32 -26.36 -18.49
CA GLN A 2 14.61 -27.04 -19.57
C GLN A 2 13.31 -26.28 -19.86
N ALA A 3 13.13 -25.82 -21.11
CA ALA A 3 11.95 -25.07 -21.53
C ALA A 3 11.25 -25.78 -22.69
N ARG A 4 9.94 -25.56 -22.85
CA ARG A 4 9.16 -26.00 -24.02
C ARG A 4 9.11 -24.87 -25.04
N ILE A 5 9.68 -25.11 -26.22
CA ILE A 5 9.81 -24.14 -27.30
C ILE A 5 8.93 -24.57 -28.48
N LEU A 6 8.08 -23.67 -28.95
CA LEU A 6 7.37 -23.82 -30.22
C LEU A 6 8.17 -23.16 -31.34
N LEU A 7 8.74 -23.94 -32.22
CA LEU A 7 9.48 -23.47 -33.40
C LEU A 7 8.54 -23.36 -34.58
N VAL A 8 8.38 -22.15 -35.13
CA VAL A 8 7.51 -21.88 -36.29
C VAL A 8 8.37 -21.48 -37.48
N GLU A 9 8.51 -22.40 -38.45
CA GLU A 9 9.41 -22.27 -39.57
C GLU A 9 8.89 -23.15 -40.73
N ASP A 10 8.75 -22.58 -41.91
CA ASP A 10 8.23 -23.30 -43.12
C ASP A 10 9.32 -24.12 -43.82
N GLU A 11 10.58 -23.72 -43.72
CA GLU A 11 11.69 -24.43 -44.30
C GLU A 11 12.11 -25.66 -43.44
N VAL A 12 11.74 -26.85 -43.90
CA VAL A 12 11.92 -28.14 -43.17
C VAL A 12 13.38 -28.37 -42.75
N ASN A 13 14.36 -28.02 -43.60
CA ASN A 13 15.77 -28.24 -43.27
C ASN A 13 16.27 -27.30 -42.19
N MET A 14 15.83 -26.05 -42.23
CA MET A 14 16.12 -25.04 -41.24
C MET A 14 15.46 -25.41 -39.89
N ALA A 15 14.18 -25.77 -39.92
CA ALA A 15 13.45 -26.21 -38.74
C ALA A 15 14.14 -27.39 -38.04
N ARG A 16 14.57 -28.43 -38.79
CA ARG A 16 15.30 -29.56 -38.24
C ARG A 16 16.63 -29.19 -37.61
N THR A 17 17.37 -28.25 -38.24
CA THR A 17 18.67 -27.79 -37.74
C THR A 17 18.52 -27.02 -36.44
N LEU A 18 17.57 -26.09 -36.40
CA LEU A 18 17.25 -25.31 -35.20
C LEU A 18 16.73 -26.19 -34.07
N ALA A 19 15.77 -27.08 -34.34
CA ALA A 19 15.24 -28.01 -33.36
C ALA A 19 16.37 -28.86 -32.73
N LYS A 20 17.24 -29.44 -33.56
CA LYS A 20 18.35 -30.27 -33.07
C LYS A 20 19.33 -29.51 -32.20
N ASN A 21 19.59 -28.21 -32.49
CA ASN A 21 20.45 -27.38 -31.68
C ASN A 21 19.81 -27.03 -30.32
N LEU A 22 18.51 -26.73 -30.30
CA LEU A 22 17.75 -26.45 -29.10
C LEU A 22 17.56 -27.68 -28.22
N GLU A 23 17.30 -28.85 -28.82
CA GLU A 23 17.21 -30.13 -28.10
C GLU A 23 18.57 -30.54 -27.49
N ARG A 24 19.68 -30.34 -28.19
CA ARG A 24 21.04 -30.57 -27.63
C ARG A 24 21.34 -29.66 -26.44
N ALA A 25 20.73 -28.46 -26.37
CA ALA A 25 20.83 -27.58 -25.23
C ALA A 25 19.86 -27.95 -24.07
N GLY A 26 19.07 -29.03 -24.25
CA GLY A 26 18.19 -29.56 -23.20
C GLY A 26 16.77 -29.02 -23.22
N HIS A 27 16.36 -28.32 -24.29
CA HIS A 27 14.97 -27.85 -24.45
C HIS A 27 14.07 -28.89 -25.12
N ALA A 28 12.77 -28.86 -24.82
CA ALA A 28 11.78 -29.61 -25.55
C ALA A 28 11.23 -28.76 -26.70
N VAL A 29 11.34 -29.25 -27.96
CA VAL A 29 10.99 -28.46 -29.14
C VAL A 29 9.82 -29.13 -29.87
N GLU A 30 8.78 -28.36 -30.17
CA GLU A 30 7.71 -28.74 -31.10
C GLU A 30 7.76 -27.83 -32.32
N HIS A 31 7.48 -28.39 -33.49
CA HIS A 31 7.54 -27.66 -34.76
C HIS A 31 6.15 -27.41 -35.32
N ALA A 32 5.93 -26.20 -35.84
CA ALA A 32 4.78 -25.80 -36.64
C ALA A 32 5.24 -25.18 -37.97
N PRO A 33 4.65 -25.54 -39.12
CA PRO A 33 5.12 -25.09 -40.45
C PRO A 33 4.68 -23.65 -40.81
N HIS A 34 3.74 -23.08 -40.08
CA HIS A 34 3.24 -21.71 -40.29
C HIS A 34 2.44 -21.21 -39.07
N GLY A 35 2.09 -19.93 -39.04
CA GLY A 35 1.46 -19.27 -37.90
C GLY A 35 0.11 -19.86 -37.49
N GLU A 36 -0.72 -20.32 -38.45
CA GLU A 36 -2.03 -20.93 -38.11
C GLU A 36 -1.87 -22.27 -37.39
N ALA A 37 -0.93 -23.12 -37.84
CA ALA A 37 -0.58 -24.34 -37.12
C ALA A 37 0.00 -24.07 -35.71
N ALA A 38 0.78 -23.00 -35.57
CA ALA A 38 1.29 -22.54 -34.28
C ALA A 38 0.17 -22.11 -33.34
N LEU A 39 -0.83 -21.35 -33.80
CA LEU A 39 -1.99 -20.97 -32.99
C LEU A 39 -2.81 -22.16 -32.51
N ALA A 40 -2.98 -23.18 -33.37
CA ALA A 40 -3.65 -24.43 -32.97
C ALA A 40 -2.88 -25.11 -31.83
N ARG A 41 -1.55 -25.25 -31.95
CA ARG A 41 -0.70 -25.86 -30.90
C ARG A 41 -0.71 -25.06 -29.60
N LEU A 42 -0.70 -23.71 -29.67
CA LEU A 42 -0.81 -22.84 -28.50
C LEU A 42 -2.16 -22.97 -27.78
N GLY A 43 -3.21 -23.40 -28.47
CA GLY A 43 -4.50 -23.71 -27.87
C GLY A 43 -4.54 -25.07 -27.17
N GLU A 44 -3.69 -26.03 -27.57
CA GLU A 44 -3.65 -27.40 -27.05
C GLU A 44 -2.62 -27.60 -25.93
N ALA A 45 -1.53 -26.83 -25.96
CA ALA A 45 -0.42 -27.01 -25.04
C ALA A 45 0.22 -25.69 -24.60
N SER A 46 0.85 -25.68 -23.43
CA SER A 46 1.61 -24.52 -22.92
C SER A 46 3.05 -24.56 -23.41
N PHE A 47 3.57 -23.45 -23.83
CA PHE A 47 4.97 -23.22 -24.23
C PHE A 47 5.55 -22.08 -23.42
N ASP A 48 6.89 -22.08 -23.26
CA ASP A 48 7.61 -20.98 -22.58
C ASP A 48 8.08 -19.91 -23.58
N VAL A 49 8.49 -20.35 -24.79
CA VAL A 49 8.96 -19.47 -25.87
C VAL A 49 8.38 -19.94 -27.20
N VAL A 50 7.99 -18.97 -28.02
CA VAL A 50 7.71 -19.17 -29.44
C VAL A 50 8.86 -18.56 -30.24
N LEU A 51 9.54 -19.37 -31.06
CA LEU A 51 10.58 -18.95 -31.98
C LEU A 51 9.98 -18.98 -33.38
N THR A 52 9.75 -17.84 -34.02
CA THR A 52 9.01 -17.78 -35.29
C THR A 52 9.80 -17.05 -36.38
N ASP A 53 9.75 -17.60 -37.61
CA ASP A 53 10.12 -16.79 -38.79
C ASP A 53 9.07 -15.70 -39.07
N LEU A 54 9.50 -14.64 -39.71
CA LEU A 54 8.61 -13.58 -40.21
C LEU A 54 7.88 -13.97 -41.49
N LYS A 55 8.58 -14.59 -42.47
CA LYS A 55 8.04 -14.88 -43.77
C LYS A 55 7.69 -16.34 -43.91
N MET A 56 6.42 -16.66 -43.77
CA MET A 56 5.88 -18.01 -43.90
C MET A 56 4.58 -17.97 -44.69
N PRO A 57 4.23 -19.07 -45.38
CA PRO A 57 2.96 -19.20 -46.11
C PRO A 57 1.78 -19.25 -45.12
N VAL A 58 0.56 -19.04 -45.58
CA VAL A 58 -0.72 -19.12 -44.87
C VAL A 58 -0.86 -18.00 -43.83
N MET A 59 -0.01 -17.97 -42.80
CA MET A 59 0.04 -16.93 -41.80
C MET A 59 1.51 -16.63 -41.46
N ASP A 60 1.91 -15.39 -41.70
CA ASP A 60 3.27 -14.91 -41.40
C ASP A 60 3.50 -14.66 -39.91
N GLY A 61 4.77 -14.45 -39.52
CA GLY A 61 5.15 -14.27 -38.11
C GLY A 61 4.58 -13.00 -37.47
N MET A 62 4.35 -11.94 -38.27
CA MET A 62 3.75 -10.69 -37.77
C MET A 62 2.26 -10.88 -37.49
N ALA A 63 1.53 -11.58 -38.34
CA ALA A 63 0.13 -11.95 -38.12
C ALA A 63 -0.02 -12.90 -36.92
N LEU A 64 0.90 -13.87 -36.76
CA LEU A 64 0.96 -14.73 -35.61
C LEU A 64 1.13 -13.91 -34.32
N LEU A 65 2.08 -12.95 -34.28
CA LEU A 65 2.35 -12.12 -33.12
C LEU A 65 1.13 -11.27 -32.73
N ARG A 66 0.43 -10.67 -33.71
CA ARG A 66 -0.83 -9.93 -33.49
C ARG A 66 -1.92 -10.84 -32.91
N ALA A 67 -2.12 -12.02 -33.50
CA ALA A 67 -3.13 -12.96 -33.02
C ALA A 67 -2.83 -13.48 -31.62
N MET A 68 -1.56 -13.69 -31.28
CA MET A 68 -1.14 -14.07 -29.91
C MET A 68 -1.43 -12.95 -28.92
N HIS A 69 -1.15 -11.69 -29.30
CA HIS A 69 -1.45 -10.52 -28.46
C HIS A 69 -2.96 -10.36 -28.22
N GLU A 70 -3.77 -10.43 -29.26
CA GLU A 70 -5.24 -10.34 -29.16
C GLU A 70 -5.86 -11.44 -28.28
N ARG A 71 -5.36 -12.68 -28.43
CA ARG A 71 -5.84 -13.85 -27.67
C ARG A 71 -5.18 -13.97 -26.30
N ARG A 72 -4.28 -13.07 -25.92
CA ARG A 72 -3.54 -13.04 -24.64
C ARG A 72 -2.76 -14.32 -24.35
N PHE A 73 -2.14 -14.92 -25.35
CA PHE A 73 -1.24 -16.04 -25.13
C PHE A 73 0.01 -15.60 -24.33
N ALA A 74 0.42 -16.42 -23.37
CA ALA A 74 1.45 -16.07 -22.39
C ALA A 74 2.91 -16.26 -22.83
N PRO A 75 3.28 -17.14 -23.83
CA PRO A 75 4.69 -17.38 -24.10
C PRO A 75 5.38 -16.17 -24.71
N ALA A 76 6.66 -15.99 -24.34
CA ALA A 76 7.51 -14.97 -24.94
C ALA A 76 7.80 -15.29 -26.41
N VAL A 77 7.74 -14.30 -27.29
CA VAL A 77 7.98 -14.50 -28.73
C VAL A 77 9.34 -13.94 -29.12
N VAL A 78 10.19 -14.79 -29.73
CA VAL A 78 11.44 -14.40 -30.38
C VAL A 78 11.28 -14.55 -31.87
N VAL A 79 11.55 -13.47 -32.61
CA VAL A 79 11.42 -13.45 -34.06
C VAL A 79 12.75 -13.77 -34.72
N LEU A 80 12.76 -14.73 -35.65
CA LEU A 80 13.88 -15.08 -36.52
C LEU A 80 13.58 -14.65 -37.97
N THR A 81 14.50 -13.98 -38.65
CA THR A 81 14.29 -13.55 -40.04
C THR A 81 15.55 -13.64 -40.86
N GLY A 82 15.41 -14.06 -42.12
CA GLY A 82 16.49 -14.05 -43.14
C GLY A 82 16.71 -12.69 -43.80
N TYR A 83 15.72 -11.79 -43.74
CA TYR A 83 15.76 -10.46 -44.37
C TYR A 83 15.21 -9.41 -43.39
N GLY A 84 15.98 -9.14 -42.33
CA GLY A 84 15.58 -8.15 -41.33
C GLY A 84 15.88 -6.73 -41.79
N THR A 85 14.85 -5.89 -41.90
CA THR A 85 15.04 -4.44 -41.89
C THR A 85 14.87 -3.91 -40.46
N ILE A 86 15.47 -2.76 -40.17
CA ILE A 86 15.30 -2.07 -38.91
C ILE A 86 13.81 -1.82 -38.63
N GLU A 87 13.03 -1.52 -39.68
CA GLU A 87 11.59 -1.26 -39.59
C GLU A 87 10.80 -2.50 -39.12
N SER A 88 11.09 -3.69 -39.67
CA SER A 88 10.40 -4.93 -39.28
C SER A 88 10.76 -5.35 -37.86
N ALA A 89 11.99 -5.12 -37.40
CA ALA A 89 12.39 -5.35 -36.01
C ALA A 89 11.65 -4.43 -35.05
N VAL A 90 11.58 -3.12 -35.37
CA VAL A 90 10.86 -2.13 -34.56
C VAL A 90 9.37 -2.45 -34.48
N GLU A 91 8.75 -2.89 -35.58
CA GLU A 91 7.33 -3.26 -35.61
C GLU A 91 7.08 -4.52 -34.75
N ALA A 92 7.91 -5.56 -34.88
CA ALA A 92 7.81 -6.75 -34.04
C ALA A 92 7.92 -6.43 -32.54
N MET A 93 8.87 -5.58 -32.17
CA MET A 93 9.02 -5.14 -30.76
C MET A 93 7.82 -4.33 -30.24
N LYS A 94 7.25 -3.46 -31.09
CA LYS A 94 6.01 -2.71 -30.75
C LYS A 94 4.80 -3.64 -30.55
N LEU A 95 4.75 -4.75 -31.26
CA LEU A 95 3.69 -5.77 -31.12
C LEU A 95 3.94 -6.74 -29.96
N GLY A 96 5.02 -6.55 -29.17
CA GLY A 96 5.28 -7.32 -27.96
C GLY A 96 6.22 -8.51 -28.15
N ALA A 97 7.00 -8.58 -29.24
CA ALA A 97 8.08 -9.54 -29.34
C ALA A 97 9.11 -9.30 -28.22
N ALA A 98 9.58 -10.38 -27.59
CA ALA A 98 10.57 -10.32 -26.54
C ALA A 98 11.97 -10.03 -27.08
N ASP A 99 12.24 -10.49 -28.31
CA ASP A 99 13.49 -10.27 -29.00
C ASP A 99 13.37 -10.53 -30.53
N TYR A 100 14.42 -10.12 -31.27
CA TYR A 100 14.50 -10.23 -32.70
C TYR A 100 15.92 -10.65 -33.12
N LEU A 101 16.05 -11.67 -33.96
CA LEU A 101 17.32 -12.24 -34.42
C LEU A 101 17.31 -12.42 -35.94
N ILE A 102 18.52 -12.35 -36.57
CA ILE A 102 18.73 -12.68 -37.95
C ILE A 102 19.00 -14.19 -38.07
N LYS A 103 18.45 -14.86 -39.11
CA LYS A 103 18.62 -16.32 -39.35
C LYS A 103 20.08 -16.76 -39.50
N ASP A 104 20.98 -15.85 -39.93
CA ASP A 104 22.43 -16.09 -39.98
C ASP A 104 23.13 -16.02 -38.62
N ALA A 105 22.37 -15.76 -37.53
CA ALA A 105 22.92 -15.79 -36.19
C ALA A 105 23.49 -17.16 -35.85
N ARG A 106 24.62 -17.18 -35.16
CA ARG A 106 25.26 -18.43 -34.73
C ARG A 106 24.33 -19.17 -33.75
N PRO A 107 24.32 -20.51 -33.75
CA PRO A 107 23.50 -21.28 -32.81
C PRO A 107 23.63 -20.85 -31.35
N GLN A 108 24.85 -20.41 -30.97
CA GLN A 108 25.13 -19.89 -29.60
C GLN A 108 24.40 -18.57 -29.31
N GLU A 109 24.24 -17.69 -30.31
CA GLU A 109 23.53 -16.41 -30.12
C GLU A 109 22.03 -16.64 -29.98
N ILE A 110 21.45 -17.59 -30.71
CA ILE A 110 20.04 -17.99 -30.58
C ILE A 110 19.79 -18.56 -29.18
N LEU A 111 20.65 -19.48 -28.71
CA LEU A 111 20.57 -20.06 -27.39
C LEU A 111 20.69 -19.00 -26.29
N PHE A 112 21.68 -18.10 -26.40
CA PHE A 112 21.84 -17.01 -25.44
C PHE A 112 20.63 -16.10 -25.35
N THR A 113 20.02 -15.78 -26.51
CA THR A 113 18.80 -14.95 -26.53
C THR A 113 17.64 -15.66 -25.88
N ILE A 114 17.42 -16.95 -26.17
CA ILE A 114 16.37 -17.75 -25.54
C ILE A 114 16.56 -17.83 -24.02
N GLU A 115 17.79 -18.10 -23.56
CA GLU A 115 18.10 -18.13 -22.12
C GLU A 115 17.85 -16.78 -21.44
N ARG A 116 18.22 -15.68 -22.10
CA ARG A 116 17.95 -14.32 -21.62
C ARG A 116 16.46 -14.04 -21.51
N VAL A 117 15.68 -14.38 -22.52
CA VAL A 117 14.22 -14.20 -22.56
C VAL A 117 13.55 -15.05 -21.47
N LEU A 118 13.94 -16.31 -21.34
CA LEU A 118 13.43 -17.20 -20.27
C LEU A 118 13.74 -16.67 -18.88
N LYS A 119 14.96 -16.17 -18.67
CA LYS A 119 15.36 -15.58 -17.37
C LYS A 119 14.55 -14.33 -17.02
N LEU A 120 14.34 -13.45 -18.01
CA LEU A 120 13.52 -12.26 -17.81
C LEU A 120 12.05 -12.61 -17.52
N ASP A 121 11.49 -13.59 -18.21
CA ASP A 121 10.12 -14.03 -17.99
C ASP A 121 9.97 -14.72 -16.61
N ALA A 122 10.92 -15.57 -16.23
CA ALA A 122 10.97 -16.17 -14.90
C ALA A 122 11.05 -15.11 -13.80
N LEU A 123 11.88 -14.08 -13.96
CA LEU A 123 11.97 -12.95 -13.02
C LEU A 123 10.66 -12.15 -12.94
N LYS A 124 9.98 -11.94 -14.06
CA LYS A 124 8.66 -11.27 -14.08
C LYS A 124 7.61 -12.08 -13.35
N ARG A 125 7.55 -13.41 -13.62
CA ARG A 125 6.62 -14.33 -12.94
C ARG A 125 6.91 -14.42 -11.44
N GLU A 126 8.19 -14.54 -11.04
CA GLU A 126 8.59 -14.56 -9.64
C GLU A 126 8.28 -13.24 -8.92
N ASN A 127 8.52 -12.10 -9.57
CA ASN A 127 8.13 -10.79 -9.01
C ASN A 127 6.61 -10.68 -8.82
N ALA A 128 5.82 -11.16 -9.79
CA ALA A 128 4.36 -11.20 -9.67
C ALA A 128 3.92 -12.15 -8.55
N ARG A 129 4.57 -13.32 -8.41
CA ARG A 129 4.33 -14.28 -7.32
C ARG A 129 4.67 -13.68 -5.97
N LEU A 130 5.85 -13.09 -5.83
CA LEU A 130 6.30 -12.44 -4.59
C LEU A 130 5.41 -11.25 -4.22
N ARG A 131 4.99 -10.45 -5.19
CA ARG A 131 3.99 -9.38 -4.95
C ARG A 131 2.67 -9.95 -4.45
N GLY A 132 2.20 -11.06 -5.02
CA GLY A 132 0.99 -11.76 -4.57
C GLY A 132 1.15 -12.39 -3.18
N GLU A 133 2.33 -12.88 -2.82
CA GLU A 133 2.63 -13.40 -1.47
C GLU A 133 2.77 -12.27 -0.44
N ILE A 134 3.46 -11.19 -0.78
CA ILE A 134 3.54 -9.97 0.05
C ILE A 134 2.13 -9.42 0.30
N GLY A 135 1.27 -9.35 -0.73
CA GLY A 135 -0.12 -8.95 -0.58
C GLY A 135 -0.92 -9.89 0.34
N ARG A 136 -0.65 -11.20 0.32
CA ARG A 136 -1.28 -12.20 1.21
C ARG A 136 -0.69 -12.20 2.63
N LEU A 137 0.62 -12.07 2.77
CA LEU A 137 1.31 -12.06 4.06
C LEU A 137 1.00 -10.80 4.89
N HIS A 138 0.79 -9.66 4.25
CA HIS A 138 0.50 -8.40 4.94
C HIS A 138 -0.99 -8.13 5.15
N GLY A 139 -1.89 -9.04 4.75
CA GLY A 139 -3.34 -8.88 4.94
C GLY A 139 -3.92 -7.65 4.19
N PHE A 140 -3.28 -7.21 3.12
CA PHE A 140 -3.60 -5.99 2.38
C PHE A 140 -4.84 -6.09 1.46
N GLY A 141 -5.66 -7.10 1.55
CA GLY A 141 -6.83 -7.26 0.67
C GLY A 141 -8.18 -6.92 1.29
N GLU A 142 -8.26 -6.71 2.60
CA GLU A 142 -9.56 -6.56 3.25
C GLU A 142 -9.59 -5.39 4.24
N LEU A 143 -10.10 -4.26 3.79
CA LEU A 143 -10.66 -3.26 4.69
C LEU A 143 -11.83 -3.91 5.42
N ILE A 144 -11.71 -4.04 6.75
CA ILE A 144 -12.73 -4.69 7.58
C ILE A 144 -13.59 -3.64 8.26
N GLY A 145 -14.90 -3.80 8.15
CA GLY A 145 -15.88 -2.97 8.82
C GLY A 145 -17.26 -3.08 8.14
N GLU A 146 -18.30 -3.10 8.94
CA GLU A 146 -19.70 -3.12 8.54
C GLU A 146 -20.49 -1.92 9.06
N SER A 147 -19.85 -1.08 9.86
CA SER A 147 -20.45 0.14 10.39
C SER A 147 -20.89 1.11 9.29
N ALA A 148 -21.86 1.96 9.58
CA ALA A 148 -22.36 2.95 8.62
C ALA A 148 -21.25 3.87 8.08
N PRO A 149 -20.29 4.39 8.90
CA PRO A 149 -19.17 5.18 8.39
C PRO A 149 -18.26 4.40 7.43
N MET A 150 -18.02 3.10 7.69
CA MET A 150 -17.19 2.28 6.79
C MET A 150 -17.91 1.96 5.48
N LYS A 151 -19.22 1.74 5.49
CA LYS A 151 -20.03 1.56 4.26
C LYS A 151 -19.95 2.80 3.36
N GLU A 152 -19.99 3.99 3.93
CA GLU A 152 -19.81 5.24 3.17
C GLU A 152 -18.37 5.32 2.61
N THR A 153 -17.35 4.97 3.39
CA THR A 153 -15.97 4.85 2.92
C THR A 153 -15.85 3.92 1.71
N TYR A 154 -16.48 2.73 1.76
CA TYR A 154 -16.49 1.78 0.64
C TYR A 154 -17.20 2.33 -0.60
N ARG A 155 -18.30 3.07 -0.42
CA ARG A 155 -19.01 3.72 -1.52
C ARG A 155 -18.09 4.70 -2.26
N VAL A 156 -17.39 5.55 -1.52
CA VAL A 156 -16.44 6.51 -2.09
C VAL A 156 -15.30 5.78 -2.79
N ILE A 157 -14.68 4.76 -2.15
CA ILE A 157 -13.62 3.94 -2.75
C ILE A 157 -14.05 3.38 -4.11
N ASN A 158 -15.23 2.76 -4.18
CA ASN A 158 -15.74 2.18 -5.43
C ASN A 158 -15.96 3.24 -6.52
N THR A 159 -16.42 4.43 -6.15
CA THR A 159 -16.62 5.54 -7.09
C THR A 159 -15.30 6.04 -7.65
N VAL A 160 -14.28 6.23 -6.80
CA VAL A 160 -12.99 6.81 -7.23
C VAL A 160 -12.06 5.78 -7.87
N ALA A 161 -12.26 4.48 -7.62
CA ALA A 161 -11.44 3.42 -8.20
C ALA A 161 -11.48 3.44 -9.73
N GLY A 162 -12.64 3.76 -10.32
CA GLY A 162 -12.85 3.79 -11.77
C GLY A 162 -12.23 4.96 -12.53
N ASN A 163 -11.65 5.96 -11.85
CA ASN A 163 -11.08 7.15 -12.49
C ASN A 163 -9.66 7.47 -11.97
N LYS A 164 -8.97 8.41 -12.64
CA LYS A 164 -7.60 8.85 -12.27
C LYS A 164 -7.60 10.09 -11.36
N SER A 165 -8.73 10.46 -10.75
CA SER A 165 -8.78 11.64 -9.87
C SER A 165 -7.83 11.51 -8.69
N THR A 166 -7.24 12.63 -8.27
CA THR A 166 -6.47 12.71 -7.03
C THR A 166 -7.39 12.50 -5.84
N VAL A 167 -6.96 11.67 -4.90
CA VAL A 167 -7.72 11.38 -3.68
C VAL A 167 -6.90 11.80 -2.46
N LEU A 168 -7.50 12.61 -1.60
CA LEU A 168 -6.94 12.97 -0.30
C LEU A 168 -7.62 12.13 0.79
N VAL A 169 -6.85 11.26 1.43
CA VAL A 169 -7.31 10.42 2.54
C VAL A 169 -6.91 11.06 3.86
N SER A 170 -7.87 11.56 4.62
CA SER A 170 -7.61 12.10 5.97
C SER A 170 -8.05 11.12 7.06
N GLY A 171 -7.42 11.18 8.21
CA GLY A 171 -7.78 10.36 9.37
C GLY A 171 -6.62 10.22 10.34
N GLU A 172 -6.95 9.88 11.59
CA GLU A 172 -5.97 9.69 12.64
C GLU A 172 -4.93 8.62 12.29
N SER A 173 -3.78 8.64 12.98
CA SER A 173 -2.77 7.60 12.81
C SER A 173 -3.36 6.22 13.16
N GLY A 174 -3.02 5.20 12.37
CA GLY A 174 -3.48 3.83 12.61
C GLY A 174 -4.90 3.51 12.16
N THR A 175 -5.62 4.42 11.47
CA THR A 175 -6.98 4.16 10.96
C THR A 175 -7.03 3.27 9.72
N GLY A 176 -5.90 3.10 8.99
CA GLY A 176 -5.80 2.28 7.78
C GLY A 176 -5.74 3.07 6.48
N LYS A 177 -5.25 4.31 6.48
CA LYS A 177 -5.14 5.18 5.29
C LYS A 177 -4.39 4.51 4.11
N GLU A 178 -3.27 3.84 4.38
CA GLU A 178 -2.52 3.10 3.34
C GLU A 178 -3.33 1.95 2.76
N LEU A 179 -4.08 1.23 3.61
CA LEU A 179 -4.93 0.13 3.15
C LEU A 179 -6.05 0.61 2.23
N VAL A 180 -6.62 1.78 2.52
CA VAL A 180 -7.59 2.46 1.63
C VAL A 180 -6.95 2.79 0.28
N ALA A 181 -5.75 3.37 0.28
CA ALA A 181 -5.05 3.72 -0.96
C ALA A 181 -4.75 2.49 -1.83
N ARG A 182 -4.31 1.38 -1.21
CA ARG A 182 -4.11 0.10 -1.90
C ARG A 182 -5.41 -0.46 -2.47
N THR A 183 -6.49 -0.42 -1.68
CA THR A 183 -7.81 -0.89 -2.15
C THR A 183 -8.32 -0.08 -3.33
N ILE A 184 -8.12 1.25 -3.34
CA ILE A 184 -8.46 2.11 -4.47
C ILE A 184 -7.67 1.72 -5.73
N HIS A 185 -6.37 1.42 -5.58
CA HIS A 185 -5.52 0.99 -6.69
C HIS A 185 -5.93 -0.39 -7.22
N GLU A 186 -6.07 -1.39 -6.35
CA GLU A 186 -6.38 -2.78 -6.69
C GLU A 186 -7.76 -2.95 -7.36
N ARG A 187 -8.73 -2.10 -7.01
CA ARG A 187 -10.06 -2.07 -7.63
C ARG A 187 -10.15 -1.20 -8.88
N GLY A 188 -9.11 -0.45 -9.18
CA GLY A 188 -9.06 0.48 -10.30
C GLY A 188 -8.51 -0.13 -11.58
N ALA A 189 -8.57 0.65 -12.66
CA ALA A 189 -8.01 0.28 -13.97
C ALA A 189 -6.47 0.10 -13.93
N LEU A 190 -5.80 0.63 -12.91
CA LEU A 190 -4.36 0.55 -12.74
C LEU A 190 -3.89 -0.61 -11.84
N ALA A 191 -4.75 -1.56 -11.48
CA ALA A 191 -4.44 -2.67 -10.58
C ALA A 191 -3.24 -3.54 -11.04
N ALA A 192 -3.02 -3.65 -12.35
CA ALA A 192 -1.87 -4.37 -12.92
C ALA A 192 -0.59 -3.53 -13.01
N HIS A 193 -0.67 -2.22 -12.74
CA HIS A 193 0.43 -1.26 -12.81
C HIS A 193 1.14 -1.09 -11.47
N PRO A 194 2.29 -0.39 -11.41
CA PRO A 194 3.00 -0.17 -10.16
C PRO A 194 2.15 0.60 -9.13
N PHE A 195 2.23 0.16 -7.86
CA PHE A 195 1.81 0.93 -6.69
C PHE A 195 3.06 1.27 -5.87
N VAL A 196 3.43 2.53 -5.87
CA VAL A 196 4.60 3.02 -5.13
C VAL A 196 4.12 3.85 -3.95
N ALA A 197 4.57 3.50 -2.75
CA ALA A 197 4.23 4.21 -1.52
C ALA A 197 5.48 4.86 -0.92
N ILE A 198 5.33 6.09 -0.45
CA ILE A 198 6.37 6.79 0.31
C ILE A 198 5.74 7.49 1.51
N ASN A 199 6.41 7.41 2.66
CA ASN A 199 6.06 8.23 3.82
C ASN A 199 6.94 9.49 3.81
N CYS A 200 6.32 10.67 3.84
CA CYS A 200 7.01 11.95 3.81
C CYS A 200 7.55 12.38 5.18
N ALA A 201 7.14 11.70 6.26
CA ALA A 201 7.61 12.02 7.61
C ALA A 201 8.99 11.43 7.91
N GLY A 202 9.76 12.11 8.76
CA GLY A 202 11.03 11.60 9.30
C GLY A 202 12.22 11.65 8.37
N LEU A 203 12.08 12.16 7.15
CA LEU A 203 13.19 12.36 6.21
C LEU A 203 13.72 13.79 6.26
N SER A 204 15.04 13.96 6.10
CA SER A 204 15.59 15.29 5.86
C SER A 204 15.10 15.84 4.52
N GLU A 205 15.03 17.17 4.38
CA GLU A 205 14.55 17.84 3.15
C GLU A 205 15.28 17.34 1.89
N THR A 206 16.60 17.24 1.93
CA THR A 206 17.41 16.76 0.80
C THR A 206 17.10 15.31 0.44
N LEU A 207 16.88 14.44 1.45
CA LEU A 207 16.53 13.04 1.22
C LEU A 207 15.13 12.93 0.64
N LEU A 208 14.16 13.70 1.16
CA LEU A 208 12.79 13.70 0.65
C LEU A 208 12.75 14.20 -0.81
N ASP A 209 13.49 15.29 -1.13
CA ASP A 209 13.62 15.78 -2.51
C ASP A 209 14.18 14.71 -3.44
N SER A 210 15.26 14.06 -3.03
CA SER A 210 15.89 12.97 -3.77
C SER A 210 14.95 11.75 -3.94
N GLN A 211 14.22 11.37 -2.89
CA GLN A 211 13.27 10.25 -2.96
C GLN A 211 12.08 10.56 -3.86
N LEU A 212 11.53 11.77 -3.78
CA LEU A 212 10.37 12.16 -4.59
C LEU A 212 10.73 12.29 -6.07
N PHE A 213 11.74 13.11 -6.38
CA PHE A 213 12.01 13.57 -7.75
C PHE A 213 13.23 12.92 -8.40
N GLY A 214 14.02 12.19 -7.61
CA GLY A 214 15.27 11.60 -8.08
C GLY A 214 16.46 12.56 -8.03
N HIS A 215 17.64 12.05 -8.33
CA HIS A 215 18.88 12.83 -8.43
C HIS A 215 19.85 12.27 -9.46
N ARG A 216 20.71 13.13 -9.97
CA ARG A 216 21.86 12.75 -10.78
C ARG A 216 23.08 12.58 -9.88
N ARG A 217 23.99 11.73 -10.29
CA ARG A 217 25.28 11.54 -9.63
C ARG A 217 25.99 12.88 -9.38
N GLY A 218 26.43 13.11 -8.14
CA GLY A 218 27.10 14.35 -7.73
C GLY A 218 26.16 15.51 -7.36
N ALA A 219 24.85 15.33 -7.34
CA ALA A 219 23.88 16.38 -7.01
C ALA A 219 23.99 16.87 -5.55
N PHE A 220 24.43 16.01 -4.63
CA PHE A 220 24.70 16.33 -3.23
C PHE A 220 25.74 15.39 -2.64
N THR A 221 26.27 15.68 -1.46
CA THR A 221 27.22 14.83 -0.75
C THR A 221 26.62 13.47 -0.43
N GLY A 222 27.09 12.41 -1.11
CA GLY A 222 26.55 11.04 -1.01
C GLY A 222 25.78 10.56 -2.25
N ALA A 223 25.56 11.40 -3.25
CA ALA A 223 24.94 11.03 -4.53
C ALA A 223 25.97 10.28 -5.43
N VAL A 224 26.22 9.01 -5.14
CA VAL A 224 27.22 8.18 -5.84
C VAL A 224 26.71 7.67 -7.18
N HIS A 225 25.39 7.42 -7.31
CA HIS A 225 24.72 6.92 -8.50
C HIS A 225 23.52 7.80 -8.85
N ASP A 226 23.00 7.66 -10.07
CA ASP A 226 21.72 8.25 -10.45
C ASP A 226 20.56 7.54 -9.71
N HIS A 227 19.54 8.28 -9.33
CA HIS A 227 18.31 7.75 -8.72
C HIS A 227 17.08 8.38 -9.39
N ASP A 228 16.13 7.55 -9.82
CA ASP A 228 15.00 8.02 -10.61
C ASP A 228 13.86 8.66 -9.77
N GLY A 229 13.81 8.38 -8.48
CA GLY A 229 12.74 8.87 -7.59
C GLY A 229 11.41 8.13 -7.75
N VAL A 230 10.50 8.35 -6.77
CA VAL A 230 9.23 7.60 -6.71
C VAL A 230 8.24 8.01 -7.79
N PHE A 231 8.26 9.25 -8.27
CA PHE A 231 7.40 9.66 -9.40
C PHE A 231 7.67 8.83 -10.65
N ARG A 232 8.95 8.63 -11.00
CA ARG A 232 9.31 7.79 -12.14
C ARG A 232 9.11 6.31 -11.86
N ALA A 233 9.38 5.85 -10.64
CA ALA A 233 9.11 4.47 -10.24
C ALA A 233 7.62 4.10 -10.31
N ALA A 234 6.72 5.08 -10.15
CA ALA A 234 5.27 4.92 -10.24
C ALA A 234 4.70 5.18 -11.64
N GLU A 235 5.54 5.38 -12.66
CA GLU A 235 5.11 5.72 -14.03
C GLU A 235 4.03 4.77 -14.55
N GLY A 236 2.95 5.32 -15.08
CA GLY A 236 1.78 4.57 -15.56
C GLY A 236 0.92 3.94 -14.46
N GLY A 237 1.31 4.08 -13.19
CA GLY A 237 0.68 3.44 -12.03
C GLY A 237 0.10 4.43 -11.02
N THR A 238 0.22 4.09 -9.74
CA THR A 238 -0.28 4.89 -8.62
C THR A 238 0.85 5.24 -7.65
N LEU A 239 0.98 6.52 -7.32
CA LEU A 239 1.86 7.02 -6.27
C LEU A 239 1.01 7.34 -5.03
N PHE A 240 1.34 6.70 -3.92
CA PHE A 240 0.76 6.96 -2.61
C PHE A 240 1.75 7.74 -1.75
N LEU A 241 1.31 8.89 -1.26
CA LEU A 241 2.08 9.77 -0.36
C LEU A 241 1.42 9.74 1.02
N ASP A 242 2.08 9.11 1.99
CA ASP A 242 1.64 9.17 3.38
C ASP A 242 2.23 10.39 4.08
N GLU A 243 1.45 10.98 4.98
CA GLU A 243 1.79 12.17 5.77
C GLU A 243 2.24 13.36 4.88
N VAL A 244 1.43 13.67 3.84
CA VAL A 244 1.74 14.74 2.86
C VAL A 244 1.89 16.13 3.50
N ALA A 245 1.30 16.35 4.68
CA ALA A 245 1.46 17.58 5.46
C ALA A 245 2.90 17.81 5.96
N GLU A 246 3.73 16.75 5.99
CA GLU A 246 5.14 16.83 6.42
C GLU A 246 6.09 17.29 5.31
N ILE A 247 5.60 17.47 4.08
CA ILE A 247 6.42 18.00 2.98
C ILE A 247 6.84 19.44 3.32
N PRO A 248 8.15 19.74 3.41
CA PRO A 248 8.66 21.08 3.66
C PRO A 248 8.13 22.11 2.66
N LEU A 249 7.83 23.33 3.12
CA LEU A 249 7.26 24.41 2.28
C LEU A 249 8.11 24.70 1.03
N SER A 250 9.44 24.59 1.14
CA SER A 250 10.41 24.73 0.04
C SER A 250 10.19 23.70 -1.08
N LEU A 251 9.78 22.48 -0.75
CA LEU A 251 9.55 21.41 -1.73
C LEU A 251 8.14 21.42 -2.30
N GLN A 252 7.18 22.08 -1.64
CA GLN A 252 5.78 22.07 -2.07
C GLN A 252 5.59 22.73 -3.45
N ALA A 253 6.40 23.73 -3.81
CA ALA A 253 6.34 24.34 -5.15
C ALA A 253 6.81 23.39 -6.24
N LYS A 254 7.87 22.60 -5.98
CA LYS A 254 8.36 21.58 -6.91
C LYS A 254 7.37 20.42 -7.03
N PHE A 255 6.77 20.04 -5.91
CA PHE A 255 5.73 19.03 -5.86
C PHE A 255 4.47 19.45 -6.64
N LEU A 256 4.03 20.70 -6.50
CA LEU A 256 2.91 21.25 -7.27
C LEU A 256 3.14 21.13 -8.78
N ARG A 257 4.35 21.47 -9.26
CA ARG A 257 4.71 21.29 -10.69
C ARG A 257 4.58 19.84 -11.13
N ALA A 258 5.05 18.90 -10.32
CA ALA A 258 4.94 17.47 -10.64
C ALA A 258 3.47 17.02 -10.78
N VAL A 259 2.57 17.56 -9.95
CA VAL A 259 1.14 17.19 -9.96
C VAL A 259 0.37 17.91 -11.07
N GLU A 260 0.70 19.18 -11.40
CA GLU A 260 -0.02 19.99 -12.39
C GLU A 260 0.51 19.78 -13.80
N GLN A 261 1.84 19.91 -13.97
CA GLN A 261 2.50 19.86 -15.27
C GLN A 261 2.85 18.42 -15.69
N ARG A 262 2.74 17.46 -14.75
CA ARG A 262 3.15 16.06 -14.95
C ARG A 262 4.62 15.94 -15.37
N GLU A 263 5.46 16.74 -14.77
CA GLU A 263 6.90 16.79 -15.02
C GLU A 263 7.67 16.87 -13.71
N VAL A 264 8.76 16.13 -13.62
CA VAL A 264 9.68 16.16 -12.49
C VAL A 264 11.07 16.56 -12.94
N THR A 265 11.75 17.37 -12.15
CA THR A 265 13.17 17.72 -12.39
C THR A 265 14.01 17.08 -11.30
N PRO A 266 14.82 16.04 -11.62
CA PRO A 266 15.74 15.44 -10.66
C PRO A 266 16.76 16.45 -10.12
N LEU A 267 17.24 16.27 -8.89
CA LEU A 267 18.30 17.11 -8.35
C LEU A 267 19.55 17.01 -9.23
N GLY A 268 20.16 18.15 -9.54
CA GLY A 268 21.34 18.21 -10.43
C GLY A 268 21.03 18.07 -11.92
N ALA A 269 19.75 17.91 -12.31
CA ALA A 269 19.34 17.94 -13.70
C ALA A 269 18.75 19.32 -14.07
N SER A 270 18.95 19.75 -15.35
CA SER A 270 18.41 21.01 -15.88
C SER A 270 17.13 20.82 -16.68
N LEU A 271 16.84 19.60 -17.14
CA LEU A 271 15.67 19.29 -17.97
C LEU A 271 14.62 18.53 -17.17
N PRO A 272 13.33 18.94 -17.28
CA PRO A 272 12.24 18.17 -16.71
C PRO A 272 12.02 16.86 -17.46
N VAL A 273 11.48 15.87 -16.76
CA VAL A 273 11.11 14.56 -17.29
C VAL A 273 9.60 14.38 -17.10
N PRO A 274 8.83 14.05 -18.15
CA PRO A 274 7.40 13.82 -18.03
C PRO A 274 7.10 12.58 -17.16
N VAL A 275 5.99 12.64 -16.42
CA VAL A 275 5.50 11.53 -15.57
C VAL A 275 3.98 11.48 -15.62
N ASP A 276 3.39 10.29 -15.85
CA ASP A 276 1.94 10.06 -15.76
C ASP A 276 1.64 9.11 -14.60
N VAL A 277 1.27 9.67 -13.46
CA VAL A 277 0.95 8.91 -12.26
C VAL A 277 -0.43 9.29 -11.72
N ARG A 278 -1.17 8.31 -11.20
CA ARG A 278 -2.33 8.55 -10.36
C ARG A 278 -1.85 8.86 -8.95
N LEU A 279 -2.32 9.97 -8.37
CA LEU A 279 -1.90 10.41 -7.04
C LEU A 279 -2.97 10.09 -5.99
N ILE A 280 -2.54 9.47 -4.89
CA ILE A 280 -3.33 9.34 -3.65
C ILE A 280 -2.46 9.91 -2.52
N ALA A 281 -2.97 10.91 -1.81
CA ALA A 281 -2.28 11.53 -0.68
C ALA A 281 -3.00 11.19 0.63
N ALA A 282 -2.24 11.03 1.71
CA ALA A 282 -2.81 10.80 3.04
C ALA A 282 -2.19 11.74 4.07
N THR A 283 -2.99 12.07 5.09
CA THR A 283 -2.53 12.89 6.22
C THR A 283 -3.36 12.62 7.48
N ASN A 284 -2.73 12.82 8.63
CA ASN A 284 -3.39 12.85 9.94
C ASN A 284 -3.63 14.28 10.44
N ARG A 285 -3.12 15.33 9.73
CA ARG A 285 -3.27 16.73 10.09
C ARG A 285 -4.44 17.40 9.36
N ASP A 286 -4.96 18.47 9.94
CA ASP A 286 -5.89 19.39 9.29
C ASP A 286 -5.13 20.26 8.28
N LEU A 287 -5.13 19.87 6.99
CA LEU A 287 -4.46 20.63 5.93
C LEU A 287 -5.00 22.04 5.76
N GLU A 288 -6.29 22.28 6.00
CA GLU A 288 -6.85 23.65 5.96
C GLU A 288 -6.27 24.50 7.08
N GLY A 289 -6.10 23.93 8.27
CA GLY A 289 -5.40 24.55 9.39
C GLY A 289 -3.93 24.85 9.05
N GLU A 290 -3.23 23.91 8.40
CA GLU A 290 -1.85 24.09 7.96
C GLU A 290 -1.72 25.19 6.90
N VAL A 291 -2.68 25.32 5.97
CA VAL A 291 -2.76 26.42 4.99
C VAL A 291 -2.95 27.76 5.70
N ARG A 292 -3.91 27.85 6.63
CA ARG A 292 -4.14 29.08 7.41
C ARG A 292 -2.92 29.50 8.23
N ALA A 293 -2.15 28.52 8.71
CA ALA A 293 -0.92 28.76 9.46
C ALA A 293 0.31 29.03 8.57
N GLY A 294 0.17 29.05 7.25
CA GLY A 294 1.26 29.31 6.30
C GLY A 294 2.29 28.16 6.18
N ARG A 295 2.01 26.98 6.70
CA ARG A 295 2.88 25.81 6.62
C ARG A 295 2.59 24.92 5.40
N PHE A 296 1.43 25.09 4.78
CA PHE A 296 1.06 24.39 3.55
C PHE A 296 0.53 25.38 2.51
N ARG A 297 0.89 25.20 1.24
CA ARG A 297 0.45 26.11 0.16
C ARG A 297 -1.00 25.84 -0.20
N GLN A 298 -1.75 26.90 -0.40
CA GLN A 298 -3.16 26.86 -0.75
C GLN A 298 -3.40 26.23 -2.14
N ASP A 299 -2.56 26.56 -3.13
CA ASP A 299 -2.64 26.02 -4.49
C ASP A 299 -2.45 24.49 -4.50
N LEU A 300 -1.46 24.00 -3.77
CA LEU A 300 -1.22 22.58 -3.62
C LEU A 300 -2.37 21.86 -2.91
N TYR A 301 -2.93 22.46 -1.85
CA TYR A 301 -4.08 21.91 -1.15
C TYR A 301 -5.26 21.66 -2.10
N TYR A 302 -5.65 22.65 -2.92
CA TYR A 302 -6.75 22.47 -3.87
C TYR A 302 -6.44 21.42 -4.93
N ARG A 303 -5.20 21.25 -5.33
CA ARG A 303 -4.80 20.23 -6.30
C ARG A 303 -4.82 18.81 -5.72
N LEU A 304 -4.55 18.66 -4.44
CA LEU A 304 -4.62 17.37 -3.73
C LEU A 304 -6.05 17.02 -3.32
N ASN A 305 -6.84 17.99 -2.91
CA ASN A 305 -8.18 17.81 -2.37
C ASN A 305 -9.27 17.82 -3.47
N VAL A 306 -9.09 16.99 -4.52
CA VAL A 306 -10.11 16.83 -5.58
C VAL A 306 -11.23 15.91 -5.10
N VAL A 307 -10.89 14.78 -4.49
CA VAL A 307 -11.83 13.90 -3.79
C VAL A 307 -11.32 13.70 -2.37
N HIS A 308 -12.10 14.13 -1.39
CA HIS A 308 -11.77 13.95 0.02
C HIS A 308 -12.43 12.69 0.58
N LEU A 309 -11.64 11.84 1.23
CA LEU A 309 -12.08 10.64 1.93
C LEU A 309 -11.60 10.70 3.37
N ALA A 310 -12.52 10.95 4.31
CA ALA A 310 -12.22 10.96 5.73
C ALA A 310 -12.45 9.58 6.35
N LEU A 311 -11.39 8.98 6.91
CA LEU A 311 -11.49 7.71 7.62
C LEU A 311 -11.94 7.92 9.07
N PRO A 312 -13.01 7.25 9.52
CA PRO A 312 -13.48 7.36 10.88
C PRO A 312 -12.47 6.73 11.86
N PRO A 313 -12.21 7.38 13.01
CA PRO A 313 -11.44 6.77 14.08
C PRO A 313 -12.19 5.55 14.64
N LEU A 314 -11.44 4.61 15.26
CA LEU A 314 -12.01 3.34 15.70
C LEU A 314 -13.12 3.52 16.77
N ARG A 315 -12.97 4.54 17.64
CA ARG A 315 -14.01 4.91 18.64
C ARG A 315 -15.34 5.35 18.03
N ALA A 316 -15.37 5.77 16.76
CA ALA A 316 -16.59 6.13 16.04
C ALA A 316 -17.25 4.93 15.32
N ARG A 317 -16.62 3.74 15.40
CA ARG A 317 -17.11 2.49 14.78
C ARG A 317 -16.91 1.28 15.69
N PRO A 318 -17.40 1.31 16.96
CA PRO A 318 -17.19 0.23 17.92
C PRO A 318 -17.80 -1.10 17.47
N GLU A 319 -18.78 -1.07 16.56
CA GLU A 319 -19.40 -2.27 15.95
C GLU A 319 -18.39 -3.07 15.09
N ASP A 320 -17.36 -2.42 14.57
CA ASP A 320 -16.34 -3.08 13.76
C ASP A 320 -15.27 -3.79 14.60
N ILE A 321 -15.14 -3.47 15.91
CA ILE A 321 -14.12 -4.04 16.79
C ILE A 321 -14.18 -5.57 16.83
N PRO A 322 -15.34 -6.24 17.00
CA PRO A 322 -15.39 -7.69 17.01
C PRO A 322 -14.89 -8.33 15.72
N LEU A 323 -15.24 -7.75 14.57
CA LEU A 323 -14.79 -8.24 13.25
C LEU A 323 -13.27 -8.11 13.09
N LEU A 324 -12.71 -6.97 13.50
CA LEU A 324 -11.25 -6.73 13.48
C LEU A 324 -10.52 -7.71 14.41
N VAL A 325 -11.04 -7.92 15.62
CA VAL A 325 -10.45 -8.85 16.59
C VAL A 325 -10.47 -10.28 16.06
N GLU A 326 -11.59 -10.74 15.51
CA GLU A 326 -11.70 -12.08 14.93
C GLU A 326 -10.72 -12.26 13.76
N HIS A 327 -10.60 -11.24 12.90
CA HIS A 327 -9.61 -11.24 11.82
C HIS A 327 -8.18 -11.37 12.36
N PHE A 328 -7.80 -10.58 13.36
CA PHE A 328 -6.46 -10.62 13.92
C PHE A 328 -6.16 -11.96 14.61
N LEU A 329 -7.09 -12.51 15.37
CA LEU A 329 -6.91 -13.81 16.01
C LEU A 329 -6.71 -14.93 14.98
N ARG A 330 -7.50 -14.93 13.88
CA ARG A 330 -7.35 -15.89 12.78
C ARG A 330 -6.01 -15.70 12.05
N ARG A 331 -5.57 -14.47 11.88
CA ARG A 331 -4.31 -14.14 11.24
C ARG A 331 -3.14 -14.64 12.09
N PHE A 332 -3.10 -14.31 13.39
CA PHE A 332 -2.02 -14.72 14.28
C PHE A 332 -1.98 -16.24 14.50
N SER A 333 -3.15 -16.90 14.53
CA SER A 333 -3.21 -18.37 14.56
C SER A 333 -2.50 -19.01 13.36
N ARG A 334 -2.64 -18.43 12.16
CA ARG A 334 -1.95 -18.91 10.94
C ARG A 334 -0.46 -18.56 10.94
N GLU A 335 -0.12 -17.31 11.32
CA GLU A 335 1.27 -16.82 11.35
C GLU A 335 2.13 -17.60 12.34
N TYR A 336 1.61 -17.86 13.54
CA TYR A 336 2.34 -18.58 14.59
C TYR A 336 2.14 -20.09 14.56
N GLN A 337 1.30 -20.60 13.64
CA GLN A 337 0.98 -22.03 13.49
C GLN A 337 0.48 -22.68 14.78
N VAL A 338 -0.32 -21.94 15.57
CA VAL A 338 -0.93 -22.41 16.82
C VAL A 338 -2.45 -22.40 16.72
N ALA A 339 -3.12 -23.16 17.60
CA ALA A 339 -4.57 -23.20 17.66
C ALA A 339 -5.17 -21.80 17.85
N ALA A 340 -6.33 -21.54 17.24
CA ALA A 340 -7.02 -20.28 17.39
C ALA A 340 -7.44 -20.07 18.84
N LYS A 341 -7.00 -18.94 19.43
CA LYS A 341 -7.41 -18.52 20.77
C LYS A 341 -8.77 -17.83 20.72
N ARG A 342 -9.48 -17.86 21.84
CA ARG A 342 -10.77 -17.19 22.02
C ARG A 342 -10.61 -16.04 23.02
N LEU A 343 -11.48 -15.02 22.93
CA LEU A 343 -11.56 -14.00 23.95
C LEU A 343 -12.64 -14.34 24.98
N ALA A 344 -12.36 -14.09 26.24
CA ALA A 344 -13.40 -14.05 27.28
C ALA A 344 -14.39 -12.89 26.98
N ALA A 345 -15.65 -13.06 27.34
CA ALA A 345 -16.70 -12.07 27.04
C ALA A 345 -16.39 -10.67 27.61
N GLU A 346 -15.83 -10.63 28.81
CA GLU A 346 -15.39 -9.42 29.51
C GLU A 346 -14.28 -8.66 28.76
N VAL A 347 -13.38 -9.39 28.06
CA VAL A 347 -12.33 -8.79 27.23
C VAL A 347 -12.96 -8.05 26.05
N MET A 348 -13.91 -8.68 25.36
CA MET A 348 -14.59 -8.06 24.20
C MET A 348 -15.34 -6.78 24.62
N GLU A 349 -16.02 -6.81 25.77
CA GLU A 349 -16.72 -5.63 26.29
C GLU A 349 -15.73 -4.50 26.61
N ARG A 350 -14.60 -4.84 27.19
CA ARG A 350 -13.54 -3.88 27.50
C ARG A 350 -12.94 -3.27 26.21
N LEU A 351 -12.68 -4.08 25.19
CA LEU A 351 -12.17 -3.61 23.91
C LEU A 351 -13.14 -2.65 23.21
N ARG A 352 -14.46 -2.87 23.33
CA ARG A 352 -15.48 -1.98 22.74
C ARG A 352 -15.56 -0.62 23.41
N THR A 353 -15.26 -0.55 24.72
CA THR A 353 -15.38 0.70 25.49
C THR A 353 -14.10 1.52 25.56
N TYR A 354 -12.98 0.97 25.11
CA TYR A 354 -11.71 1.70 25.11
C TYR A 354 -11.65 2.70 23.94
N ALA A 355 -10.98 3.83 24.16
CA ALA A 355 -10.98 4.96 23.21
C ALA A 355 -10.09 4.77 21.98
N TRP A 356 -9.17 3.83 22.01
CA TRP A 356 -8.25 3.49 20.91
C TRP A 356 -7.53 4.70 20.31
N PRO A 357 -6.70 5.44 21.05
CA PRO A 357 -5.96 6.59 20.52
C PRO A 357 -5.05 6.22 19.34
N GLY A 358 -4.50 4.99 19.29
CA GLY A 358 -3.74 4.45 18.17
C GLY A 358 -4.60 3.66 17.14
N ASN A 359 -5.93 3.74 17.26
CA ASN A 359 -6.89 3.15 16.33
C ASN A 359 -6.68 1.65 16.07
N VAL A 360 -6.80 1.21 14.81
CA VAL A 360 -6.67 -0.20 14.41
C VAL A 360 -5.26 -0.74 14.64
N ARG A 361 -4.22 0.10 14.52
CA ARG A 361 -2.84 -0.30 14.78
C ARG A 361 -2.63 -0.65 16.26
N GLU A 362 -3.19 0.13 17.17
CA GLU A 362 -3.14 -0.16 18.61
C GLU A 362 -3.95 -1.40 18.96
N LEU A 363 -5.15 -1.55 18.39
CA LEU A 363 -5.96 -2.76 18.55
C LEU A 363 -5.19 -4.00 18.08
N GLN A 364 -4.60 -3.97 16.89
CA GLN A 364 -3.80 -5.07 16.35
C GLN A 364 -2.65 -5.45 17.30
N ASN A 365 -1.84 -4.47 17.72
CA ASN A 365 -0.72 -4.71 18.63
C ASN A 365 -1.19 -5.26 20.00
N THR A 366 -2.34 -4.79 20.48
CA THR A 366 -2.95 -5.27 21.73
C THR A 366 -3.36 -6.73 21.61
N ILE A 367 -4.04 -7.11 20.53
CA ILE A 367 -4.47 -8.50 20.31
C ILE A 367 -3.27 -9.41 20.05
N GLU A 368 -2.27 -8.96 19.28
CA GLU A 368 -1.03 -9.70 19.02
C GLU A 368 -0.30 -10.01 20.32
N ARG A 369 -0.11 -9.00 21.18
CA ARG A 369 0.51 -9.17 22.50
C ARG A 369 -0.27 -10.15 23.37
N ALA A 370 -1.59 -9.97 23.48
CA ALA A 370 -2.45 -10.85 24.26
C ALA A 370 -2.41 -12.28 23.71
N PHE A 371 -2.42 -12.45 22.39
CA PHE A 371 -2.30 -13.75 21.74
C PHE A 371 -0.97 -14.44 22.07
N ALA A 372 0.14 -13.70 22.05
CA ALA A 372 1.47 -14.23 22.32
C ALA A 372 1.69 -14.58 23.79
N LEU A 373 1.14 -13.79 24.74
CA LEU A 373 1.37 -13.95 26.18
C LEU A 373 0.39 -14.90 26.87
N ALA A 374 -0.84 -15.03 26.37
CA ALA A 374 -1.83 -15.93 26.97
C ALA A 374 -1.34 -17.40 26.94
N ALA A 375 -1.15 -18.00 28.11
CA ALA A 375 -0.76 -19.40 28.24
C ALA A 375 -1.93 -20.35 27.89
N ALA A 376 -3.18 -19.92 28.07
CA ALA A 376 -4.39 -20.68 27.82
C ALA A 376 -4.96 -20.43 26.43
N GLU A 377 -5.90 -21.26 25.99
CA GLU A 377 -6.68 -21.06 24.75
C GLU A 377 -7.62 -19.83 24.82
N THR A 378 -7.92 -19.36 26.02
CA THR A 378 -8.80 -18.21 26.24
C THR A 378 -7.98 -17.03 26.76
N ILE A 379 -8.04 -15.91 26.03
CA ILE A 379 -7.43 -14.63 26.41
C ILE A 379 -8.34 -13.96 27.44
N THR A 380 -7.77 -13.56 28.58
CA THR A 380 -8.44 -12.90 29.69
C THR A 380 -8.04 -11.43 29.80
N LEU A 381 -8.64 -10.70 30.74
CA LEU A 381 -8.27 -9.30 31.00
C LEU A 381 -6.80 -9.14 31.41
N ASP A 382 -6.24 -10.14 32.11
CA ASP A 382 -4.85 -10.09 32.57
C ASP A 382 -3.82 -10.13 31.44
N ASP A 383 -4.19 -10.66 30.30
CA ASP A 383 -3.35 -10.71 29.10
C ASP A 383 -3.30 -9.35 28.36
N LEU A 384 -4.23 -8.42 28.68
CA LEU A 384 -4.29 -7.11 28.06
C LEU A 384 -3.29 -6.12 28.69
N PRO A 385 -2.82 -5.11 27.93
CA PRO A 385 -2.04 -3.99 28.50
C PRO A 385 -2.79 -3.24 29.61
N ALA A 386 -2.08 -2.75 30.62
CA ALA A 386 -2.65 -2.04 31.77
C ALA A 386 -3.56 -0.86 31.35
N ALA A 387 -3.16 -0.10 30.31
CA ALA A 387 -3.94 1.01 29.78
C ALA A 387 -5.30 0.55 29.26
N VAL A 388 -5.36 -0.55 28.53
CA VAL A 388 -6.61 -1.12 28.01
C VAL A 388 -7.46 -1.71 29.13
N ARG A 389 -6.85 -2.34 30.15
CA ARG A 389 -7.54 -2.83 31.35
C ARG A 389 -8.21 -1.72 32.17
N GLY A 390 -7.78 -0.45 32.01
CA GLY A 390 -8.26 0.67 32.80
C GLY A 390 -7.55 0.77 34.17
N LEU A 391 -6.43 0.08 34.34
CA LEU A 391 -5.55 0.27 35.45
C LEU A 391 -4.67 1.50 35.21
N PRO A 392 -4.34 2.30 36.23
CA PRO A 392 -3.39 3.38 36.06
C PRO A 392 -2.07 2.81 35.55
N SER A 393 -1.59 3.34 34.42
CA SER A 393 -0.28 2.94 33.90
C SER A 393 0.81 3.38 34.86
N PRO A 394 1.82 2.53 35.14
CA PRO A 394 3.00 2.98 35.88
C PRO A 394 3.77 4.10 35.14
N ASP A 395 3.58 4.20 33.81
CA ASP A 395 4.16 5.22 32.93
C ASP A 395 3.12 6.31 32.54
N ALA A 396 1.99 6.43 33.26
CA ALA A 396 1.15 7.60 33.07
C ALA A 396 2.02 8.85 33.29
N PRO A 397 2.02 9.82 32.36
CA PRO A 397 2.81 11.03 32.55
C PRO A 397 2.49 11.56 33.93
N ALA A 398 3.53 11.76 34.73
CA ALA A 398 3.40 12.38 36.05
C ALA A 398 2.48 13.59 35.87
N LEU A 399 1.43 13.69 36.68
CA LEU A 399 0.50 14.80 36.67
C LEU A 399 1.29 16.07 36.36
N ASP A 400 0.97 16.72 35.23
CA ASP A 400 1.58 17.98 34.89
C ASP A 400 1.26 18.96 36.02
N LEU A 401 2.24 19.18 36.90
CA LEU A 401 2.09 20.00 38.09
C LEU A 401 1.89 21.48 37.74
N SER A 402 2.01 21.86 36.46
CA SER A 402 1.76 23.23 36.00
C SER A 402 0.28 23.63 36.08
N ASP A 403 -0.64 22.66 36.10
CA ASP A 403 -2.10 22.88 36.13
C ASP A 403 -2.77 22.24 37.38
N VAL A 404 -1.99 21.91 38.39
CA VAL A 404 -2.55 21.41 39.68
C VAL A 404 -3.18 22.59 40.42
N PRO A 405 -4.51 22.58 40.60
CA PRO A 405 -5.16 23.62 41.39
C PRO A 405 -4.61 23.57 42.83
N THR A 406 -4.45 24.72 43.47
CA THR A 406 -4.07 24.77 44.89
C THR A 406 -4.99 23.87 45.68
N LEU A 407 -4.52 23.30 46.80
CA LEU A 407 -5.34 22.43 47.67
C LEU A 407 -6.68 23.10 48.00
N ALA A 408 -6.67 24.42 48.19
CA ALA A 408 -7.86 25.22 48.45
C ALA A 408 -8.85 25.22 47.27
N GLU A 409 -8.36 25.32 46.04
CA GLU A 409 -9.18 25.26 44.81
C GLU A 409 -9.73 23.86 44.56
N ALA A 410 -8.91 22.81 44.77
CA ALA A 410 -9.33 21.44 44.64
C ALA A 410 -10.41 21.10 45.69
N GLU A 411 -10.23 21.50 46.97
CA GLU A 411 -11.24 21.39 47.98
C GLU A 411 -12.53 22.12 47.60
N ARG A 412 -12.45 23.38 47.18
CA ARG A 412 -13.62 24.18 46.74
C ARG A 412 -14.41 23.48 45.64
N ARG A 413 -13.74 22.98 44.58
CA ARG A 413 -14.37 22.24 43.47
C ARG A 413 -15.04 20.95 43.99
N LEU A 414 -14.41 20.22 44.89
CA LEU A 414 -14.92 18.99 45.41
C LEU A 414 -16.19 19.21 46.29
N PHE A 415 -16.18 20.22 47.16
CA PHE A 415 -17.31 20.61 47.99
C PHE A 415 -18.47 21.11 47.13
N ALA A 416 -18.22 21.94 46.10
CA ALA A 416 -19.25 22.43 45.18
C ALA A 416 -19.88 21.26 44.39
N ALA A 417 -19.09 20.29 43.96
CA ALA A 417 -19.58 19.13 43.23
C ALA A 417 -20.47 18.24 44.13
N ALA A 418 -20.08 18.01 45.38
CA ALA A 418 -20.85 17.24 46.32
C ALA A 418 -22.18 17.89 46.66
N LEU A 419 -22.22 19.21 46.88
CA LEU A 419 -23.45 19.98 47.10
C LEU A 419 -24.40 19.92 45.87
N ARG A 420 -23.87 20.06 44.65
CA ARG A 420 -24.68 19.89 43.41
C ARG A 420 -25.26 18.48 43.31
N LYS A 421 -24.46 17.47 43.53
CA LYS A 421 -24.87 16.05 43.43
C LYS A 421 -25.92 15.67 44.46
N SER A 422 -25.90 16.30 45.62
CA SER A 422 -26.88 16.10 46.72
C SER A 422 -28.12 17.04 46.62
N GLY A 423 -28.25 17.82 45.53
CA GLY A 423 -29.36 18.79 45.40
C GLY A 423 -29.40 19.84 46.51
N GLY A 424 -28.26 20.21 47.08
CA GLY A 424 -28.15 21.17 48.19
C GLY A 424 -28.33 20.52 49.58
N ASN A 425 -28.58 19.21 49.65
CA ASN A 425 -28.73 18.52 50.94
C ASN A 425 -27.36 18.35 51.63
N LYS A 426 -27.10 19.16 52.62
CA LYS A 426 -25.83 19.23 53.34
C LYS A 426 -25.50 17.93 54.10
N ASN A 427 -26.51 17.19 54.60
CA ASN A 427 -26.26 15.93 55.28
C ASN A 427 -25.78 14.86 54.29
N GLU A 428 -26.35 14.82 53.13
CA GLU A 428 -25.97 13.87 52.07
C GLU A 428 -24.63 14.24 51.43
N ALA A 429 -24.35 15.55 51.24
CA ALA A 429 -23.05 16.03 50.79
C ALA A 429 -21.93 15.66 51.76
N ALA A 430 -22.14 15.76 53.07
CA ALA A 430 -21.17 15.35 54.07
C ALA A 430 -20.89 13.84 54.01
N ARG A 431 -21.96 13.01 53.81
CA ARG A 431 -21.82 11.56 53.61
C ARG A 431 -21.06 11.20 52.34
N LEU A 432 -21.35 11.88 51.24
CA LEU A 432 -20.64 11.68 49.97
C LEU A 432 -19.15 11.99 50.06
N LEU A 433 -18.78 12.99 50.89
CA LEU A 433 -17.39 13.40 51.09
C LEU A 433 -16.67 12.64 52.23
N GLY A 434 -17.37 11.75 52.93
CA GLY A 434 -16.79 11.01 54.05
C GLY A 434 -16.34 11.88 55.24
N ILE A 435 -16.98 13.04 55.46
CA ILE A 435 -16.65 14.00 56.50
C ILE A 435 -17.85 14.25 57.44
N ASP A 436 -17.55 14.75 58.64
CA ASP A 436 -18.59 15.17 59.56
C ASP A 436 -19.30 16.46 59.10
N ARG A 437 -20.55 16.62 59.56
CA ARG A 437 -21.41 17.75 59.16
C ARG A 437 -20.83 19.10 59.56
N GLN A 438 -20.17 19.20 60.74
CA GLN A 438 -19.62 20.48 61.20
C GLN A 438 -18.44 20.92 60.33
N ARG A 439 -17.62 19.96 59.89
CA ARG A 439 -16.51 20.20 58.96
C ARG A 439 -17.02 20.68 57.59
N LEU A 440 -18.11 20.11 57.08
CA LEU A 440 -18.75 20.56 55.86
C LEU A 440 -19.24 22.01 55.98
N TYR A 441 -19.95 22.37 57.05
CA TYR A 441 -20.45 23.75 57.25
C TYR A 441 -19.34 24.76 57.29
N ARG A 442 -18.26 24.51 58.03
CA ARG A 442 -17.07 25.39 58.08
C ARG A 442 -16.43 25.58 56.67
N LYS A 443 -16.42 24.53 55.82
CA LYS A 443 -15.87 24.61 54.47
C LYS A 443 -16.81 25.33 53.52
N ILE A 444 -18.13 25.16 53.64
CA ILE A 444 -19.13 25.93 52.88
C ILE A 444 -18.97 27.43 53.16
N GLU A 445 -18.90 27.81 54.41
CA GLU A 445 -18.71 29.20 54.83
C GLU A 445 -17.37 29.76 54.36
N LYS A 446 -16.27 29.01 54.52
CA LYS A 446 -14.93 29.41 54.11
C LYS A 446 -14.83 29.65 52.60
N TYR A 447 -15.53 28.89 51.77
CA TYR A 447 -15.45 28.97 50.30
C TYR A 447 -16.64 29.66 49.65
N GLY A 448 -17.58 30.24 50.42
CA GLY A 448 -18.75 30.95 49.90
C GLY A 448 -19.65 30.08 49.00
N LEU A 449 -19.81 28.80 49.35
CA LEU A 449 -20.63 27.88 48.58
C LEU A 449 -22.08 27.92 49.11
N THR A 450 -23.02 28.22 48.21
CA THR A 450 -24.47 28.26 48.49
C THR A 450 -25.16 26.98 48.01
#